data_bc4143dca8ec760651c9d9bdfc3cd8e2
#
_entry.id   bc4143dca8ec760651c9d9bdfc3cd8e2
#
_cell.length_a   1.000
_cell.length_b   1.000
_cell.length_c   1.000
_cell.angle_alpha   90.00
_cell.angle_beta   90.00
_cell.angle_gamma   90.00
#
_symmetry.space_group_name_H-M   'P 1'
#
loop_
_entity.id
_entity.type
_entity.pdbx_description
1 polymer ?
#
loop_
_entity_poly.entity_id
_entity_poly.type
_entity_poly.pdbx_seq_one_letter_code
_entity_poly.pdbx_strand_id
1 'polypeptide(L)'
;ADTLIIGNFVGDTAMGAVGTAGTVSSVLLMLVYGLSTGMGVVVCQFIGAKDYKNVKKSMMTAMYIVIGVSLLMTVIGISFSPAILRMMHVEGETLEMAVVYLRIIFAGTIAVAFYNMGNVLSRSLGDSVTPMIVLIITAIMNIALNILFVTVFHMKTDGVAYATVLANIISAISCWTILWRKT
;
A
#
# COMPACT_ATOMS: atom_id res chain seq x y z
N ALA A 1 -12.66 -4.51 -4.62
CA ALA A 1 -12.95 -3.71 -5.82
C ALA A 1 -12.18 -4.26 -7.03
N ASP A 2 -10.87 -4.38 -6.93
CA ASP A 2 -9.96 -4.80 -8.03
C ASP A 2 -10.38 -6.13 -8.69
N THR A 3 -10.63 -7.15 -7.88
CA THR A 3 -11.05 -8.48 -8.35
C THR A 3 -12.38 -8.46 -9.10
N LEU A 4 -13.33 -7.65 -8.65
CA LEU A 4 -14.63 -7.51 -9.30
C LEU A 4 -14.53 -6.78 -10.65
N ILE A 5 -13.70 -5.75 -10.74
CA ILE A 5 -13.48 -5.00 -11.98
C ILE A 5 -12.78 -5.90 -13.01
N ILE A 6 -11.73 -6.62 -12.59
CA ILE A 6 -11.00 -7.53 -13.47
C ILE A 6 -11.90 -8.69 -13.93
N GLY A 7 -12.67 -9.30 -13.03
CA GLY A 7 -13.56 -10.41 -13.38
C GLY A 7 -14.61 -10.01 -14.41
N ASN A 8 -15.15 -8.79 -14.35
CA ASN A 8 -16.16 -8.33 -15.28
C ASN A 8 -15.61 -7.86 -16.64
N PHE A 9 -14.38 -7.33 -16.69
CA PHE A 9 -13.85 -6.66 -17.87
C PHE A 9 -12.68 -7.39 -18.54
N VAL A 10 -11.95 -8.26 -17.82
CA VAL A 10 -10.72 -8.90 -18.34
C VAL A 10 -10.84 -10.42 -18.42
N GLY A 11 -11.59 -11.05 -17.51
CA GLY A 11 -11.88 -12.49 -17.52
C GLY A 11 -11.31 -13.26 -16.33
N ASP A 12 -11.65 -14.55 -16.27
CA ASP A 12 -11.41 -15.43 -15.11
C ASP A 12 -9.92 -15.67 -14.84
N THR A 13 -9.10 -15.79 -15.88
CA THR A 13 -7.65 -15.98 -15.75
C THR A 13 -6.99 -14.80 -15.04
N ALA A 14 -7.35 -13.59 -15.43
CA ALA A 14 -6.87 -12.37 -14.81
C ALA A 14 -7.39 -12.19 -13.38
N MET A 15 -8.64 -12.61 -13.13
CA MET A 15 -9.23 -12.61 -11.79
C MET A 15 -8.47 -13.56 -10.85
N GLY A 16 -8.12 -14.75 -11.32
CA GLY A 16 -7.30 -15.72 -10.59
C GLY A 16 -5.90 -15.18 -10.28
N ALA A 17 -5.27 -14.53 -11.25
CA ALA A 17 -3.95 -13.90 -11.08
C ALA A 17 -3.96 -12.82 -9.99
N VAL A 18 -4.91 -11.89 -10.04
CA VAL A 18 -5.04 -10.82 -9.03
C VAL A 18 -5.44 -11.37 -7.67
N GLY A 19 -6.29 -12.38 -7.61
CA GLY A 19 -6.68 -13.02 -6.36
C GLY A 19 -5.48 -13.66 -5.65
N THR A 20 -4.69 -14.44 -6.38
CA THR A 20 -3.51 -15.13 -5.84
C THR A 20 -2.40 -14.14 -5.47
N ALA A 21 -2.05 -13.24 -6.37
CA ALA A 21 -1.06 -12.20 -6.11
C ALA A 21 -1.49 -11.26 -4.99
N GLY A 22 -2.80 -10.94 -4.89
CA GLY A 22 -3.38 -10.15 -3.83
C GLY A 22 -3.23 -10.79 -2.45
N THR A 23 -3.39 -12.10 -2.36
CA THR A 23 -3.13 -12.84 -1.11
C THR A 23 -1.68 -12.74 -0.67
N VAL A 24 -0.74 -12.96 -1.60
CA VAL A 24 0.70 -12.85 -1.32
C VAL A 24 1.07 -11.43 -0.89
N SER A 25 0.63 -10.43 -1.63
CA SER A 25 0.92 -9.03 -1.29
C SER A 25 0.30 -8.62 0.04
N SER A 26 -0.90 -9.10 0.38
CA SER A 26 -1.55 -8.79 1.66
C SER A 26 -0.74 -9.29 2.86
N VAL A 27 -0.23 -10.51 2.80
CA VAL A 27 0.59 -11.08 3.89
C VAL A 27 1.86 -10.25 4.10
N LEU A 28 2.53 -9.87 3.02
CA LEU A 28 3.75 -9.08 3.11
C LEU A 28 3.48 -7.63 3.54
N LEU A 29 2.39 -7.03 3.06
CA LEU A 29 1.99 -5.69 3.49
C LEU A 29 1.55 -5.66 4.97
N MET A 30 1.04 -6.74 5.54
CA MET A 30 0.75 -6.83 6.98
C MET A 30 1.97 -6.54 7.85
N LEU A 31 3.18 -6.91 7.40
CA LEU A 31 4.42 -6.57 8.11
C LEU A 31 4.64 -5.05 8.14
N VAL A 32 4.42 -4.37 7.03
CA VAL A 32 4.54 -2.91 6.94
C VAL A 32 3.49 -2.22 7.81
N TYR A 33 2.25 -2.72 7.82
CA TYR A 33 1.18 -2.22 8.69
C TYR A 33 1.50 -2.42 10.16
N GLY A 34 1.94 -3.60 10.55
CA GLY A 34 2.30 -3.92 11.92
C GLY A 34 3.45 -3.06 12.43
N LEU A 35 4.48 -2.85 11.61
CA LEU A 35 5.61 -1.99 11.94
C LEU A 35 5.17 -0.53 12.11
N SER A 36 4.38 0.00 11.18
CA SER A 36 3.87 1.36 11.27
C SER A 36 3.02 1.57 12.52
N THR A 37 2.16 0.61 12.86
CA THR A 37 1.32 0.66 14.06
C THR A 37 2.16 0.61 15.33
N GLY A 38 3.16 -0.27 15.40
CA GLY A 38 4.08 -0.35 16.55
C GLY A 38 4.83 0.97 16.78
N MET A 39 5.31 1.60 15.71
CA MET A 39 5.94 2.92 15.80
C MET A 39 4.98 4.00 16.30
N GLY A 40 3.71 3.95 15.88
CA GLY A 40 2.67 4.86 16.37
C GLY A 40 2.45 4.76 17.87
N VAL A 41 2.50 3.56 18.44
CA VAL A 41 2.38 3.35 19.90
C VAL A 41 3.52 4.07 20.63
N VAL A 42 4.76 3.96 20.16
CA VAL A 42 5.91 4.66 20.75
C VAL A 42 5.72 6.18 20.70
N VAL A 43 5.24 6.70 19.57
CA VAL A 43 4.95 8.15 19.44
C VAL A 43 3.87 8.57 20.42
N CYS A 44 2.78 7.80 20.56
CA CYS A 44 1.72 8.07 21.55
C CYS A 44 2.24 8.11 22.99
N GLN A 45 3.15 7.22 23.36
CA GLN A 45 3.75 7.19 24.70
C GLN A 45 4.51 8.49 25.01
N PHE A 46 5.33 8.99 24.07
CA PHE A 46 6.04 10.26 24.25
C PHE A 46 5.09 11.46 24.27
N ILE A 47 4.01 11.44 23.49
CA ILE A 47 2.97 12.48 23.54
C ILE A 47 2.30 12.48 24.91
N GLY A 48 1.92 11.30 25.43
CA GLY A 48 1.33 11.16 26.76
C GLY A 48 2.25 11.63 27.89
N ALA A 49 3.55 11.41 27.74
CA ALA A 49 4.58 11.90 28.68
C ALA A 49 4.89 13.39 28.50
N LYS A 50 4.29 14.09 27.53
CA LYS A 50 4.57 15.49 27.16
C LYS A 50 6.03 15.75 26.78
N ASP A 51 6.75 14.72 26.35
CA ASP A 51 8.14 14.81 25.91
C ASP A 51 8.23 15.07 24.39
N TYR A 52 7.87 16.27 24.00
CA TYR A 52 7.81 16.68 22.59
C TYR A 52 9.16 16.58 21.85
N LYS A 53 10.27 16.65 22.58
CA LYS A 53 11.60 16.47 22.00
C LYS A 53 11.80 15.03 21.49
N ASN A 54 11.39 14.06 22.28
CA ASN A 54 11.49 12.65 21.90
C ASN A 54 10.35 12.23 20.95
N VAL A 55 9.19 12.89 20.95
CA VAL A 55 8.16 12.73 19.91
C VAL A 55 8.78 12.96 18.53
N LYS A 56 9.42 14.11 18.30
CA LYS A 56 10.03 14.44 17.01
C LYS A 56 11.10 13.43 16.58
N LYS A 57 11.97 13.04 17.54
CA LYS A 57 12.99 12.02 17.27
C LYS A 57 12.38 10.66 16.90
N SER A 58 11.37 10.21 17.64
CA SER A 58 10.68 8.95 17.39
C SER A 58 9.98 8.94 16.04
N MET A 59 9.34 10.04 15.65
CA MET A 59 8.73 10.17 14.32
C MET A 59 9.77 10.05 13.19
N MET A 60 10.91 10.74 13.34
CA MET A 60 12.02 10.66 12.36
C MET A 60 12.59 9.24 12.28
N THR A 61 12.86 8.62 13.42
CA THR A 61 13.39 7.25 13.49
C THR A 61 12.41 6.26 12.87
N ALA A 62 11.12 6.40 13.19
CA ALA A 62 10.06 5.58 12.61
C ALA A 62 10.02 5.70 11.08
N MET A 63 10.14 6.92 10.54
CA MET A 63 10.23 7.11 9.09
C MET A 63 11.41 6.36 8.47
N TYR A 64 12.61 6.48 9.02
CA TYR A 64 13.78 5.79 8.49
C TYR A 64 13.63 4.26 8.53
N ILE A 65 13.09 3.72 9.63
CA ILE A 65 12.86 2.27 9.75
C ILE A 65 11.82 1.80 8.74
N VAL A 66 10.69 2.51 8.61
CA VAL A 66 9.63 2.15 7.67
C VAL A 66 10.10 2.23 6.23
N ILE A 67 10.89 3.25 5.86
CA ILE A 67 11.51 3.36 4.54
C ILE A 67 12.48 2.19 4.30
N GLY A 68 13.37 1.91 5.24
CA GLY A 68 14.34 0.82 5.12
C GLY A 68 13.68 -0.54 4.95
N VAL A 69 12.67 -0.84 5.76
CA VAL A 69 11.91 -2.09 5.65
C VAL A 69 11.10 -2.15 4.35
N SER A 70 10.46 -1.07 3.92
CA SER A 70 9.71 -1.08 2.67
C SER A 70 10.62 -1.22 1.44
N LEU A 71 11.81 -0.65 1.45
CA LEU A 71 12.83 -0.89 0.41
C LEU A 71 13.27 -2.35 0.37
N LEU A 72 13.55 -2.94 1.54
CA LEU A 72 13.90 -4.34 1.66
C LEU A 72 12.78 -5.25 1.12
N MET A 73 11.52 -4.97 1.51
CA MET A 73 10.34 -5.69 1.02
C MET A 73 10.13 -5.52 -0.48
N THR A 74 10.41 -4.34 -1.03
CA THR A 74 10.36 -4.11 -2.48
C THR A 74 11.38 -4.98 -3.21
N VAL A 75 12.63 -5.01 -2.77
CA VAL A 75 13.69 -5.80 -3.40
C VAL A 75 13.38 -7.30 -3.30
N ILE A 76 13.03 -7.78 -2.12
CA ILE A 76 12.68 -9.20 -1.90
C ILE A 76 11.44 -9.55 -2.72
N GLY A 77 10.39 -8.75 -2.65
CA GLY A 77 9.12 -9.00 -3.34
C GLY A 77 9.28 -9.06 -4.85
N ILE A 78 10.01 -8.13 -5.45
CA ILE A 78 10.26 -8.13 -6.91
C ILE A 78 11.11 -9.34 -7.32
N SER A 79 12.16 -9.66 -6.56
CA SER A 79 13.09 -10.74 -6.89
C SER A 79 12.46 -12.12 -6.73
N PHE A 80 11.70 -12.33 -5.67
CA PHE A 80 11.13 -13.63 -5.34
C PHE A 80 9.69 -13.83 -5.81
N SER A 81 9.03 -12.83 -6.40
CA SER A 81 7.65 -12.95 -6.88
C SER A 81 7.38 -14.17 -7.77
N PRO A 82 8.24 -14.54 -8.75
CA PRO A 82 8.00 -15.73 -9.57
C PRO A 82 8.13 -17.04 -8.75
N ALA A 83 9.08 -17.08 -7.82
CA ALA A 83 9.32 -18.27 -7.00
C ALA A 83 8.13 -18.51 -6.04
N ILE A 84 7.65 -17.46 -5.39
CA ILE A 84 6.51 -17.53 -4.47
C ILE A 84 5.25 -18.03 -5.20
N LEU A 85 4.95 -17.47 -6.37
CA LEU A 85 3.76 -17.84 -7.15
C LEU A 85 3.86 -19.27 -7.69
N ARG A 86 5.05 -19.72 -8.11
CA ARG A 86 5.26 -21.12 -8.52
C ARG A 86 5.07 -22.10 -7.37
N MET A 87 5.51 -21.75 -6.16
CA MET A 87 5.25 -22.55 -4.96
C MET A 87 3.76 -22.68 -4.63
N MET A 88 2.95 -21.71 -5.06
CA MET A 88 1.49 -21.76 -4.95
C MET A 88 0.82 -22.53 -6.11
N HIS A 89 1.59 -23.22 -6.95
CA HIS A 89 1.11 -23.97 -8.12
C HIS A 89 0.37 -23.09 -9.15
N VAL A 90 0.77 -21.82 -9.27
CA VAL A 90 0.25 -20.94 -10.32
C VAL A 90 1.08 -21.16 -11.57
N GLU A 91 0.44 -21.49 -12.68
CA GLU A 91 1.08 -21.87 -13.94
C GLU A 91 0.48 -21.11 -15.14
N GLY A 92 1.15 -21.17 -16.29
CA GLY A 92 0.68 -20.62 -17.55
C GLY A 92 0.53 -19.10 -17.55
N GLU A 93 -0.46 -18.62 -18.29
CA GLU A 93 -0.75 -17.18 -18.45
C GLU A 93 -1.08 -16.49 -17.12
N THR A 94 -1.73 -17.21 -16.21
CA THR A 94 -2.04 -16.71 -14.85
C THR A 94 -0.78 -16.35 -14.09
N LEU A 95 0.28 -17.15 -14.20
CA LEU A 95 1.57 -16.87 -13.55
C LEU A 95 2.19 -15.57 -14.06
N GLU A 96 2.23 -15.38 -15.37
CA GLU A 96 2.81 -14.17 -15.98
C GLU A 96 2.08 -12.91 -15.51
N MET A 97 0.75 -12.92 -15.57
CA MET A 97 -0.08 -11.82 -15.10
C MET A 97 0.09 -11.55 -13.60
N ALA A 98 0.15 -12.61 -12.79
CA ALA A 98 0.32 -12.50 -11.34
C ALA A 98 1.71 -11.94 -10.98
N VAL A 99 2.76 -12.34 -11.68
CA VAL A 99 4.14 -11.82 -11.46
C VAL A 99 4.20 -10.33 -11.79
N VAL A 100 3.64 -9.90 -12.91
CA VAL A 100 3.62 -8.49 -13.30
C VAL A 100 2.86 -7.66 -12.25
N TYR A 101 1.67 -8.09 -11.89
CA TYR A 101 0.86 -7.45 -10.85
C TYR A 101 1.63 -7.33 -9.53
N LEU A 102 2.20 -8.44 -9.07
CA LEU A 102 2.90 -8.49 -7.79
C LEU A 102 4.13 -7.58 -7.76
N ARG A 103 4.90 -7.54 -8.85
CA ARG A 103 6.06 -6.65 -8.98
C ARG A 103 5.68 -5.18 -8.93
N ILE A 104 4.59 -4.78 -9.58
CA ILE A 104 4.09 -3.40 -9.55
C ILE A 104 3.65 -3.03 -8.13
N ILE A 105 2.90 -3.91 -7.45
CA ILE A 105 2.47 -3.70 -6.07
C ILE A 105 3.68 -3.56 -5.13
N PHE A 106 4.70 -4.41 -5.28
CA PHE A 106 5.91 -4.30 -4.46
C PHE A 106 6.72 -3.04 -4.75
N ALA A 107 6.80 -2.59 -6.01
CA ALA A 107 7.39 -1.30 -6.33
C ALA A 107 6.65 -0.14 -5.65
N GLY A 108 5.34 -0.28 -5.48
CA GLY A 108 4.49 0.68 -4.76
C GLY A 108 4.51 0.58 -3.23
N THR A 109 5.19 -0.42 -2.64
CA THR A 109 5.19 -0.65 -1.18
C THR A 109 5.67 0.57 -0.39
N ILE A 110 6.61 1.32 -0.93
CA ILE A 110 7.10 2.55 -0.30
C ILE A 110 5.96 3.57 -0.14
N ALA A 111 5.14 3.77 -1.17
CA ALA A 111 3.99 4.68 -1.10
C ALA A 111 2.96 4.21 -0.07
N VAL A 112 2.69 2.91 -0.02
CA VAL A 112 1.80 2.30 0.99
C VAL A 112 2.36 2.52 2.40
N ALA A 113 3.66 2.35 2.59
CA ALA A 113 4.33 2.55 3.87
C ALA A 113 4.24 4.02 4.34
N PHE A 114 4.49 4.98 3.45
CA PHE A 114 4.33 6.40 3.73
C PHE A 114 2.90 6.77 4.06
N TYR A 115 1.93 6.27 3.32
CA TYR A 115 0.51 6.48 3.60
C TYR A 115 0.11 5.95 4.98
N ASN A 116 0.50 4.71 5.29
CA ASN A 116 0.21 4.11 6.59
C ASN A 116 0.87 4.86 7.74
N MET A 117 2.13 5.25 7.60
CA MET A 117 2.82 6.02 8.61
C MET A 117 2.15 7.37 8.86
N GLY A 118 1.74 8.09 7.78
CA GLY A 118 0.98 9.33 7.89
C GLY A 118 -0.34 9.15 8.65
N ASN A 119 -1.07 8.07 8.36
CA ASN A 119 -2.32 7.73 9.05
C ASN A 119 -2.09 7.45 10.54
N VAL A 120 -1.07 6.67 10.86
CA VAL A 120 -0.74 6.32 12.26
C VAL A 120 -0.33 7.58 13.03
N LEU A 121 0.53 8.41 12.46
CA LEU A 121 0.98 9.66 13.09
C LEU A 121 -0.18 10.64 13.31
N SER A 122 -1.08 10.78 12.34
CA SER A 122 -2.28 11.62 12.49
C SER A 122 -3.13 11.17 13.68
N ARG A 123 -3.37 9.86 13.80
CA ARG A 123 -4.11 9.28 14.92
C ARG A 123 -3.38 9.47 16.25
N SER A 124 -2.06 9.32 16.26
CA SER A 124 -1.24 9.55 17.46
C SER A 124 -1.32 11.00 17.97
N LEU A 125 -1.52 11.95 17.05
CA LEU A 125 -1.74 13.35 17.36
C LEU A 125 -3.22 13.70 17.70
N GLY A 126 -4.08 12.69 17.79
CA GLY A 126 -5.51 12.86 18.12
C GLY A 126 -6.41 13.18 16.93
N ASP A 127 -5.87 13.18 15.69
CA ASP A 127 -6.64 13.43 14.48
C ASP A 127 -7.04 12.11 13.80
N SER A 128 -8.24 11.65 14.07
CA SER A 128 -8.84 10.47 13.44
C SER A 128 -9.66 10.81 12.19
N VAL A 129 -10.02 12.07 12.01
CA VAL A 129 -10.90 12.51 10.92
C VAL A 129 -10.12 12.61 9.60
N THR A 130 -8.93 13.17 9.62
CA THR A 130 -8.08 13.29 8.42
C THR A 130 -7.79 11.94 7.79
N PRO A 131 -7.31 10.90 8.51
CA PRO A 131 -7.11 9.56 7.94
C PRO A 131 -8.39 8.96 7.33
N MET A 132 -9.54 9.17 7.96
CA MET A 132 -10.81 8.66 7.46
C MET A 132 -11.19 9.34 6.13
N ILE A 133 -11.08 10.66 6.02
CA ILE A 133 -11.36 11.39 4.78
C ILE A 133 -10.42 10.94 3.66
N VAL A 134 -9.12 10.85 3.95
CA VAL A 134 -8.12 10.40 2.98
C VAL A 134 -8.42 8.98 2.51
N LEU A 135 -8.84 8.07 3.41
CA LEU A 135 -9.22 6.70 3.07
C LEU A 135 -10.40 6.66 2.09
N ILE A 136 -11.44 7.47 2.33
CA ILE A 136 -12.62 7.54 1.46
C ILE A 136 -12.22 8.05 0.07
N ILE A 137 -11.45 9.14 0.02
CA ILE A 137 -10.97 9.71 -1.25
C ILE A 137 -10.11 8.69 -2.00
N THR A 138 -9.20 8.00 -1.28
CA THR A 138 -8.36 6.94 -1.86
C THR A 138 -9.19 5.83 -2.47
N ALA A 139 -10.22 5.36 -1.76
CA ALA A 139 -11.07 4.28 -2.24
C ALA A 139 -11.83 4.68 -3.53
N ILE A 140 -12.40 5.88 -3.55
CA ILE A 140 -13.12 6.41 -4.72
C ILE A 140 -12.15 6.56 -5.89
N MET A 141 -10.98 7.13 -5.66
CA MET A 141 -9.97 7.35 -6.68
C MET A 141 -9.39 6.03 -7.22
N ASN A 142 -9.15 5.04 -6.34
CA ASN A 142 -8.72 3.71 -6.76
C ASN A 142 -9.74 3.06 -7.71
N ILE A 143 -11.05 3.11 -7.37
CA ILE A 143 -12.11 2.58 -8.24
C ILE A 143 -12.14 3.32 -9.58
N ALA A 144 -12.07 4.65 -9.57
CA ALA A 144 -12.09 5.46 -10.79
C ALA A 144 -10.87 5.17 -11.68
N LEU A 145 -9.67 5.07 -11.12
CA LEU A 145 -8.45 4.73 -11.85
C LEU A 145 -8.49 3.31 -12.39
N ASN A 146 -9.01 2.34 -11.63
CA ASN A 146 -9.19 0.96 -12.10
C ASN A 146 -10.08 0.91 -13.34
N ILE A 147 -11.24 1.57 -13.27
CA ILE A 147 -12.15 1.63 -14.42
C ILE A 147 -11.45 2.30 -15.61
N LEU A 148 -10.79 3.43 -15.40
CA LEU A 148 -10.07 4.16 -16.44
C LEU A 148 -9.00 3.29 -17.12
N PHE A 149 -8.13 2.64 -16.36
CA PHE A 149 -7.05 1.84 -16.92
C PHE A 149 -7.55 0.57 -17.63
N VAL A 150 -8.58 -0.07 -17.09
CA VAL A 150 -9.12 -1.29 -17.70
C VAL A 150 -9.98 -0.99 -18.93
N THR A 151 -10.85 0.05 -18.87
CA THR A 151 -11.81 0.30 -19.96
C THR A 151 -11.26 1.21 -21.05
N VAL A 152 -10.47 2.25 -20.70
CA VAL A 152 -9.96 3.23 -21.68
C VAL A 152 -8.61 2.80 -22.23
N PHE A 153 -7.70 2.38 -21.35
CA PHE A 153 -6.35 1.98 -21.76
C PHE A 153 -6.26 0.48 -22.13
N HIS A 154 -7.33 -0.30 -21.95
CA HIS A 154 -7.39 -1.73 -22.24
C HIS A 154 -6.26 -2.53 -21.56
N MET A 155 -5.80 -2.05 -20.38
CA MET A 155 -4.80 -2.75 -19.59
C MET A 155 -5.45 -3.92 -18.84
N LYS A 156 -4.70 -5.00 -18.66
CA LYS A 156 -5.15 -6.18 -17.92
C LYS A 156 -4.88 -6.00 -16.41
N THR A 157 -4.23 -6.98 -15.80
CA THR A 157 -3.88 -6.99 -14.37
C THR A 157 -2.89 -5.88 -13.98
N ASP A 158 -2.01 -5.51 -14.88
CA ASP A 158 -1.06 -4.41 -14.75
C ASP A 158 -1.74 -3.06 -14.52
N GLY A 159 -2.83 -2.78 -15.24
CA GLY A 159 -3.61 -1.56 -15.07
C GLY A 159 -4.16 -1.37 -13.67
N VAL A 160 -4.70 -2.43 -13.09
CA VAL A 160 -5.22 -2.41 -11.72
C VAL A 160 -4.10 -2.24 -10.68
N ALA A 161 -2.94 -2.86 -10.92
CA ALA A 161 -1.78 -2.67 -10.05
C ALA A 161 -1.30 -1.20 -10.08
N TYR A 162 -1.18 -0.59 -11.26
CA TYR A 162 -0.84 0.83 -11.39
C TYR A 162 -1.88 1.74 -10.75
N ALA A 163 -3.16 1.48 -10.93
CA ALA A 163 -4.23 2.26 -10.29
C ALA A 163 -4.10 2.25 -8.76
N THR A 164 -3.83 1.08 -8.19
CA THR A 164 -3.64 0.92 -6.74
C THR A 164 -2.41 1.66 -6.24
N VAL A 165 -1.29 1.56 -6.94
CA VAL A 165 -0.04 2.27 -6.57
C VAL A 165 -0.24 3.78 -6.68
N LEU A 166 -0.83 4.28 -7.76
CA LEU A 166 -1.10 5.72 -7.94
C LEU A 166 -2.04 6.25 -6.87
N ALA A 167 -3.12 5.54 -6.55
CA ALA A 167 -4.03 5.91 -5.48
C ALA A 167 -3.29 6.03 -4.14
N ASN A 168 -2.40 5.09 -3.82
CA ASN A 168 -1.60 5.14 -2.59
C ASN A 168 -0.58 6.29 -2.59
N ILE A 169 0.06 6.61 -3.72
CA ILE A 169 0.97 7.75 -3.83
C ILE A 169 0.23 9.06 -3.55
N ILE A 170 -0.90 9.28 -4.20
CA ILE A 170 -1.70 10.49 -4.03
C ILE A 170 -2.21 10.60 -2.58
N SER A 171 -2.60 9.47 -1.99
CA SER A 171 -3.04 9.42 -0.59
C SER A 171 -1.92 9.70 0.39
N ALA A 172 -0.72 9.19 0.13
CA ALA A 172 0.47 9.51 0.92
C ALA A 172 0.75 11.01 0.89
N ILE A 173 0.81 11.60 -0.31
CA ILE A 173 1.03 13.05 -0.48
C ILE A 173 -0.05 13.85 0.24
N SER A 174 -1.32 13.50 0.06
CA SER A 174 -2.44 14.18 0.71
C SER A 174 -2.37 14.11 2.22
N CYS A 175 -2.13 12.93 2.78
CA CYS A 175 -2.02 12.72 4.22
C CYS A 175 -0.88 13.55 4.82
N TRP A 176 0.31 13.51 4.21
CA TRP A 176 1.47 14.26 4.69
C TRP A 176 1.30 15.76 4.53
N THR A 177 0.69 16.24 3.46
CA THR A 177 0.41 17.67 3.26
C THR A 177 -0.53 18.20 4.33
N ILE A 178 -1.58 17.44 4.67
CA ILE A 178 -2.52 17.84 5.73
C ILE A 178 -1.85 17.78 7.10
N LEU A 179 -1.08 16.73 7.37
CA LEU A 179 -0.34 16.59 8.62
C LEU A 179 0.62 17.75 8.84
N TRP A 180 1.36 18.16 7.80
CA TRP A 180 2.33 19.25 7.90
C TRP A 180 1.69 20.61 8.09
N ARG A 181 0.48 20.81 7.61
CA ARG A 181 -0.27 22.05 7.84
C ARG A 181 -0.82 22.19 9.25
N LYS A 182 -0.92 21.08 9.99
CA LYS A 182 -1.48 21.03 11.35
C LYS A 182 -0.40 20.99 12.43
N THR A 183 0.86 20.69 12.09
CA THR A 183 2.03 20.70 12.99
C THR A 183 2.86 21.95 12.80
#